data_447aec1720a99131e6ec4c7001306172
#
_entry.id   447aec1720a99131e6ec4c7001306172
#
_cell.length_a   1.000
_cell.length_b   1.000
_cell.length_c   1.000
_cell.angle_alpha   90.00
_cell.angle_beta   90.00
_cell.angle_gamma   90.00
#
_symmetry.space_group_name_H-M   'P 1'
#
loop_
_entity.id
_entity.type
_entity.pdbx_description
1 polymer ?
#
loop_
_entity_poly.entity_id
_entity_poly.type
_entity_poly.pdbx_seq_one_letter_code
_entity_poly.pdbx_strand_id
1 'polypeptide(L)'
;MTTATLSDQAQLELVRTRHVRQMELTVRILQHILARVDDATATTLRDPDDGAKGWTTLEVLCHLRDYDEIFYRRAQMMAAGGTPDLPGYDHEALAIERRYNEQDPAAVLAALVESRARFVDFFQALTPAQWQATGIHPERGLFTMTDAAMQVGLHDVLHIEQITRILASA
;
A
#
# COMPACT_ATOMS: atom_id res chain seq x y z
N MET A 1 10.26 -0.18 -40.31
CA MET A 1 9.74 -1.08 -39.25
C MET A 1 8.48 -0.48 -38.73
N THR A 2 7.32 -1.05 -39.02
CA THR A 2 6.00 -0.59 -38.53
C THR A 2 5.87 -1.07 -37.10
N THR A 3 5.94 -0.18 -36.15
CA THR A 3 5.59 -0.48 -34.72
C THR A 3 4.10 -0.80 -34.66
N ALA A 4 3.75 -2.06 -34.43
CA ALA A 4 2.37 -2.45 -34.18
C ALA A 4 1.88 -1.76 -32.90
N THR A 5 0.86 -0.91 -33.02
CA THR A 5 0.20 -0.28 -31.87
C THR A 5 -0.65 -1.34 -31.17
N LEU A 6 -0.47 -1.49 -29.85
CA LEU A 6 -1.34 -2.36 -29.05
C LEU A 6 -2.77 -1.80 -29.06
N SER A 7 -3.77 -2.69 -28.98
CA SER A 7 -5.16 -2.24 -28.73
C SER A 7 -5.27 -1.59 -27.36
N ASP A 8 -6.26 -0.72 -27.15
CA ASP A 8 -6.51 -0.05 -25.85
C ASP A 8 -6.68 -1.06 -24.71
N GLN A 9 -7.34 -2.18 -24.98
CA GLN A 9 -7.51 -3.26 -24.01
C GLN A 9 -6.17 -3.89 -23.62
N ALA A 10 -5.28 -4.17 -24.60
CA ALA A 10 -3.97 -4.73 -24.33
C ALA A 10 -3.05 -3.74 -23.58
N GLN A 11 -3.20 -2.44 -23.86
CA GLN A 11 -2.50 -1.39 -23.11
C GLN A 11 -2.95 -1.35 -21.65
N LEU A 12 -4.27 -1.41 -21.40
CA LEU A 12 -4.83 -1.41 -20.05
C LEU A 12 -4.39 -2.65 -19.25
N GLU A 13 -4.38 -3.82 -19.86
CA GLU A 13 -3.88 -5.05 -19.23
C GLU A 13 -2.40 -4.95 -18.86
N LEU A 14 -1.59 -4.33 -19.70
CA LEU A 14 -0.18 -4.08 -19.42
C LEU A 14 -0.02 -3.10 -18.23
N VAL A 15 -0.82 -2.05 -18.16
CA VAL A 15 -0.83 -1.09 -17.05
C VAL A 15 -1.18 -1.81 -15.74
N ARG A 16 -2.24 -2.61 -15.71
CA ARG A 16 -2.67 -3.41 -14.54
C ARG A 16 -1.57 -4.35 -14.06
N THR A 17 -0.96 -5.10 -14.98
CA THR A 17 0.15 -6.00 -14.69
C THR A 17 1.33 -5.25 -14.06
N ARG A 18 1.65 -4.05 -14.55
CA ARG A 18 2.72 -3.23 -14.00
C ARG A 18 2.42 -2.74 -12.60
N HIS A 19 1.18 -2.35 -12.29
CA HIS A 19 0.79 -1.93 -10.96
C HIS A 19 0.86 -3.09 -9.97
N VAL A 20 0.37 -4.27 -10.32
CA VAL A 20 0.48 -5.47 -9.47
C VAL A 20 1.95 -5.82 -9.22
N ARG A 21 2.79 -5.78 -10.27
CA ARG A 21 4.24 -5.99 -10.09
C ARG A 21 4.90 -4.92 -9.20
N GLN A 22 4.46 -3.68 -9.26
CA GLN A 22 4.95 -2.62 -8.38
C GLN A 22 4.68 -2.93 -6.91
N MET A 23 3.53 -3.49 -6.57
CA MET A 23 3.20 -3.94 -5.21
C MET A 23 4.20 -4.98 -4.67
N GLU A 24 4.65 -5.91 -5.52
CA GLU A 24 5.69 -6.89 -5.16
C GLU A 24 7.07 -6.24 -4.99
N LEU A 25 7.38 -5.24 -5.82
CA LEU A 25 8.67 -4.56 -5.76
C LEU A 25 8.81 -3.70 -4.50
N THR A 26 7.77 -2.93 -4.16
CA THR A 26 7.83 -2.00 -3.03
C THR A 26 7.95 -2.72 -1.70
N VAL A 27 7.24 -3.83 -1.48
CA VAL A 27 7.40 -4.62 -0.25
C VAL A 27 8.81 -5.23 -0.15
N ARG A 28 9.43 -5.64 -1.26
CA ARG A 28 10.83 -6.10 -1.24
C ARG A 28 11.82 -4.98 -0.92
N ILE A 29 11.57 -3.76 -1.41
CA ILE A 29 12.38 -2.59 -1.06
C ILE A 29 12.29 -2.35 0.46
N LEU A 30 11.09 -2.36 1.03
CA LEU A 30 10.87 -2.24 2.48
C LEU A 30 11.64 -3.31 3.26
N GLN A 31 11.57 -4.57 2.85
CA GLN A 31 12.36 -5.65 3.47
C GLN A 31 13.86 -5.37 3.44
N HIS A 32 14.41 -4.87 2.31
CA HIS A 32 15.83 -4.57 2.19
C HIS A 32 16.27 -3.36 3.03
N ILE A 33 15.43 -2.34 3.16
CA ILE A 33 15.69 -1.17 4.00
C ILE A 33 15.68 -1.62 5.47
N LEU A 34 14.59 -2.24 5.90
CA LEU A 34 14.34 -2.58 7.30
C LEU A 34 15.24 -3.69 7.84
N ALA A 35 15.79 -4.55 6.98
CA ALA A 35 16.80 -5.53 7.39
C ALA A 35 18.10 -4.90 7.96
N ARG A 36 18.27 -3.59 7.85
CA ARG A 36 19.44 -2.84 8.31
C ARG A 36 19.11 -1.85 9.42
N VAL A 37 17.88 -1.86 9.90
CA VAL A 37 17.37 -0.95 10.92
C VAL A 37 17.18 -1.75 12.20
N ASP A 38 17.83 -1.34 13.28
CA ASP A 38 17.60 -1.94 14.60
C ASP A 38 16.33 -1.37 15.25
N ASP A 39 15.81 -2.08 16.25
CA ASP A 39 14.55 -1.72 16.92
C ASP A 39 14.63 -0.35 17.60
N ALA A 40 15.80 0.02 18.15
CA ALA A 40 15.96 1.33 18.79
C ALA A 40 15.83 2.45 17.76
N THR A 41 16.50 2.32 16.62
CA THR A 41 16.39 3.27 15.50
C THR A 41 14.95 3.32 14.97
N ALA A 42 14.31 2.16 14.79
CA ALA A 42 12.95 2.08 14.25
C ALA A 42 11.89 2.76 15.13
N THR A 43 12.12 2.81 16.45
CA THR A 43 11.15 3.31 17.44
C THR A 43 11.44 4.71 17.98
N THR A 44 12.63 5.27 17.73
CA THR A 44 13.05 6.56 18.33
C THR A 44 13.27 7.67 17.32
N LEU A 45 13.79 7.38 16.14
CA LEU A 45 13.96 8.40 15.09
C LEU A 45 12.59 8.78 14.51
N ARG A 46 12.33 10.08 14.48
CA ARG A 46 11.05 10.62 13.99
C ARG A 46 11.23 11.37 12.69
N ASP A 47 10.16 11.45 11.94
CA ASP A 47 10.09 12.22 10.70
C ASP A 47 10.47 13.69 10.97
N PRO A 48 11.60 14.19 10.41
CA PRO A 48 12.04 15.54 10.66
C PRO A 48 11.11 16.61 10.09
N ASP A 49 10.32 16.29 9.07
CA ASP A 49 9.40 17.25 8.43
C ASP A 49 8.20 17.57 9.33
N ASP A 50 7.80 16.62 10.19
CA ASP A 50 6.68 16.79 11.14
C ASP A 50 7.13 17.10 12.58
N GLY A 51 8.43 17.29 12.79
CA GLY A 51 9.03 17.64 14.08
C GLY A 51 8.71 16.63 15.19
N ALA A 52 8.37 17.13 16.39
CA ALA A 52 8.12 16.28 17.56
C ALA A 52 6.90 15.34 17.42
N LYS A 53 6.00 15.60 16.48
CA LYS A 53 4.82 14.78 16.18
C LYS A 53 5.06 13.81 15.02
N GLY A 54 6.21 13.89 14.38
CA GLY A 54 6.55 13.03 13.26
C GLY A 54 6.53 11.56 13.65
N TRP A 55 6.05 10.71 12.74
CA TRP A 55 6.02 9.28 12.93
C TRP A 55 7.42 8.68 12.94
N THR A 56 7.59 7.60 13.68
CA THR A 56 8.80 6.76 13.62
C THR A 56 8.72 5.81 12.44
N THR A 57 9.86 5.19 12.10
CA THR A 57 9.89 4.12 11.07
C THR A 57 8.91 2.99 11.38
N LEU A 58 8.77 2.59 12.65
CA LEU A 58 7.82 1.55 13.05
C LEU A 58 6.37 2.01 12.88
N GLU A 59 6.04 3.26 13.23
CA GLU A 59 4.70 3.81 13.04
C GLU A 59 4.32 3.85 11.54
N VAL A 60 5.25 4.25 10.67
CA VAL A 60 5.05 4.20 9.21
C VAL A 60 4.86 2.76 8.72
N LEU A 61 5.63 1.80 9.22
CA LEU A 61 5.50 0.40 8.85
C LEU A 61 4.15 -0.20 9.27
N CYS A 62 3.68 0.12 10.49
CA CYS A 62 2.35 -0.27 10.97
C CYS A 62 1.23 0.32 10.09
N HIS A 63 1.38 1.59 9.70
CA HIS A 63 0.45 2.24 8.78
C HIS A 63 0.40 1.52 7.43
N LEU A 64 1.54 1.18 6.84
CA LEU A 64 1.60 0.42 5.58
C LEU A 64 0.89 -0.93 5.69
N ARG A 65 1.11 -1.68 6.78
CA ARG A 65 0.44 -2.97 7.04
C ARG A 65 -1.07 -2.81 7.12
N ASP A 66 -1.55 -1.83 7.89
CA ASP A 66 -2.97 -1.64 8.11
C ASP A 66 -3.68 -1.14 6.85
N TYR A 67 -3.04 -0.26 6.09
CA TYR A 67 -3.58 0.23 4.83
C TYR A 67 -3.55 -0.81 3.71
N ASP A 68 -2.60 -1.75 3.73
CA ASP A 68 -2.62 -2.90 2.82
C ASP A 68 -3.90 -3.74 3.01
N GLU A 69 -4.29 -4.04 4.25
CA GLU A 69 -5.53 -4.73 4.58
C GLU A 69 -6.78 -3.89 4.24
N ILE A 70 -6.75 -2.58 4.47
CA ILE A 70 -7.84 -1.66 4.11
C ILE A 70 -8.03 -1.63 2.60
N PHE A 71 -6.96 -1.49 1.83
CA PHE A 71 -7.01 -1.47 0.37
C PHE A 71 -7.48 -2.81 -0.19
N TYR A 72 -6.99 -3.91 0.37
CA TYR A 72 -7.43 -5.25 0.00
C TYR A 72 -8.93 -5.45 0.23
N ARG A 73 -9.43 -5.08 1.40
CA ARG A 73 -10.86 -5.14 1.72
C ARG A 73 -11.72 -4.30 0.77
N ARG A 74 -11.29 -3.07 0.46
CA ARG A 74 -11.97 -2.21 -0.53
C ARG A 74 -12.02 -2.86 -1.91
N ALA A 75 -10.92 -3.44 -2.38
CA ALA A 75 -10.85 -4.15 -3.65
C ALA A 75 -11.79 -5.38 -3.67
N GLN A 76 -11.88 -6.13 -2.58
CA GLN A 76 -12.83 -7.24 -2.44
C GLN A 76 -14.28 -6.76 -2.51
N MET A 77 -14.63 -5.66 -1.83
CA MET A 77 -15.97 -5.06 -1.91
C MET A 77 -16.34 -4.68 -3.34
N MET A 78 -15.40 -4.06 -4.08
CA MET A 78 -15.60 -3.71 -5.49
C MET A 78 -15.79 -4.97 -6.35
N ALA A 79 -14.96 -6.00 -6.16
CA ALA A 79 -15.03 -7.25 -6.92
C ALA A 79 -16.33 -8.02 -6.70
N ALA A 80 -17.01 -7.81 -5.58
CA ALA A 80 -18.34 -8.36 -5.30
C ALA A 80 -19.46 -7.68 -6.11
N GLY A 81 -19.19 -6.51 -6.70
CA GLY A 81 -20.14 -5.78 -7.56
C GLY A 81 -20.98 -4.74 -6.83
N GLY A 82 -21.86 -4.06 -7.59
CA GLY A 82 -22.81 -3.09 -7.03
C GLY A 82 -22.27 -1.66 -6.80
N THR A 83 -21.05 -1.37 -7.18
CA THR A 83 -20.39 -0.04 -6.98
C THR A 83 -20.55 0.46 -5.53
N PRO A 84 -20.00 -0.27 -4.53
CA PRO A 84 -20.20 0.03 -3.11
C PRO A 84 -19.55 1.35 -2.69
N ASP A 85 -20.10 1.99 -1.67
CA ASP A 85 -19.42 3.04 -0.91
C ASP A 85 -18.25 2.40 -0.13
N LEU A 86 -17.04 2.92 -0.36
CA LEU A 86 -15.84 2.42 0.30
C LEU A 86 -15.63 3.15 1.63
N PRO A 87 -15.37 2.42 2.74
CA PRO A 87 -15.23 3.06 4.06
C PRO A 87 -14.02 4.00 4.10
N GLY A 88 -14.18 5.16 4.76
CA GLY A 88 -13.09 6.04 5.16
C GLY A 88 -12.42 5.53 6.44
N TYR A 89 -11.16 5.92 6.64
CA TYR A 89 -10.39 5.59 7.85
C TYR A 89 -9.55 6.79 8.30
N ASP A 90 -9.51 7.01 9.60
CA ASP A 90 -8.62 7.98 10.23
C ASP A 90 -7.31 7.28 10.62
N HIS A 91 -6.24 7.59 9.92
CA HIS A 91 -4.93 6.95 10.11
C HIS A 91 -4.28 7.38 11.44
N GLU A 92 -4.52 8.59 11.91
CA GLU A 92 -4.01 9.07 13.20
C GLU A 92 -4.70 8.36 14.37
N ALA A 93 -6.03 8.23 14.29
CA ALA A 93 -6.79 7.47 15.29
C ALA A 93 -6.35 6.00 15.34
N LEU A 94 -6.12 5.37 14.17
CA LEU A 94 -5.60 3.99 14.11
C LEU A 94 -4.22 3.85 14.75
N ALA A 95 -3.31 4.82 14.54
CA ALA A 95 -1.97 4.78 15.11
C ALA A 95 -2.02 4.81 16.65
N ILE A 96 -2.89 5.63 17.22
CA ILE A 96 -3.11 5.75 18.68
C ILE A 96 -3.77 4.48 19.22
N GLU A 97 -4.90 4.06 18.63
CA GLU A 97 -5.70 2.91 19.09
C GLU A 97 -4.88 1.63 19.10
N ARG A 98 -4.08 1.41 18.06
CA ARG A 98 -3.27 0.20 17.86
C ARG A 98 -1.87 0.32 18.44
N ARG A 99 -1.53 1.44 19.07
CA ARG A 99 -0.24 1.70 19.72
C ARG A 99 0.94 1.30 18.81
N TYR A 100 0.99 1.92 17.63
CA TYR A 100 1.92 1.52 16.56
C TYR A 100 3.37 1.44 17.04
N ASN A 101 3.84 2.43 17.81
CA ASN A 101 5.24 2.47 18.25
C ASN A 101 5.59 1.48 19.39
N GLU A 102 4.62 0.69 19.87
CA GLU A 102 4.82 -0.34 20.88
C GLU A 102 4.80 -1.77 20.29
N GLN A 103 4.71 -1.90 18.96
CA GLN A 103 4.65 -3.18 18.28
C GLN A 103 6.06 -3.73 17.99
N ASP A 104 6.14 -5.01 17.66
CA ASP A 104 7.38 -5.67 17.23
C ASP A 104 7.64 -5.39 15.73
N PRO A 105 8.72 -4.69 15.34
CA PRO A 105 9.00 -4.35 13.95
C PRO A 105 9.07 -5.56 13.03
N ALA A 106 9.67 -6.67 13.48
CA ALA A 106 9.81 -7.89 12.69
C ALA A 106 8.46 -8.56 12.45
N ALA A 107 7.59 -8.61 13.47
CA ALA A 107 6.24 -9.15 13.34
C ALA A 107 5.37 -8.29 12.41
N VAL A 108 5.48 -6.96 12.50
CA VAL A 108 4.74 -6.03 11.62
C VAL A 108 5.17 -6.18 10.17
N LEU A 109 6.48 -6.27 9.91
CA LEU A 109 6.99 -6.48 8.55
C LEU A 109 6.54 -7.84 7.99
N ALA A 110 6.59 -8.89 8.78
CA ALA A 110 6.12 -10.22 8.36
C ALA A 110 4.63 -10.20 8.00
N ALA A 111 3.81 -9.54 8.82
CA ALA A 111 2.37 -9.39 8.56
C ALA A 111 2.09 -8.60 7.27
N LEU A 112 2.83 -7.51 7.00
CA LEU A 112 2.73 -6.77 5.74
C LEU A 112 3.10 -7.63 4.54
N VAL A 113 4.19 -8.40 4.62
CA VAL A 113 4.63 -9.30 3.54
C VAL A 113 3.55 -10.35 3.23
N GLU A 114 2.96 -10.95 4.25
CA GLU A 114 1.89 -11.93 4.09
C GLU A 114 0.61 -11.31 3.50
N SER A 115 0.17 -10.16 4.01
CA SER A 115 -0.97 -9.42 3.49
C SER A 115 -0.76 -9.06 2.02
N ARG A 116 0.42 -8.52 1.67
CA ARG A 116 0.75 -8.15 0.31
C ARG A 116 0.74 -9.35 -0.65
N ALA A 117 1.22 -10.51 -0.23
CA ALA A 117 1.17 -11.72 -1.07
C ALA A 117 -0.29 -12.09 -1.39
N ARG A 118 -1.17 -12.13 -0.38
CA ARG A 118 -2.61 -12.36 -0.58
C ARG A 118 -3.26 -11.33 -1.50
N PHE A 119 -2.87 -10.06 -1.38
CA PHE A 119 -3.43 -8.98 -2.19
C PHE A 119 -2.98 -9.07 -3.65
N VAL A 120 -1.71 -9.41 -3.89
CA VAL A 120 -1.19 -9.66 -5.24
C VAL A 120 -1.91 -10.85 -5.88
N ASP A 121 -2.05 -11.98 -5.18
CA ASP A 121 -2.76 -13.16 -5.65
C ASP A 121 -4.21 -12.82 -6.01
N PHE A 122 -4.88 -11.98 -5.20
CA PHE A 122 -6.22 -11.51 -5.49
C PHE A 122 -6.31 -10.77 -6.83
N PHE A 123 -5.43 -9.80 -7.09
CA PHE A 123 -5.43 -9.09 -8.36
C PHE A 123 -5.11 -9.99 -9.55
N GLN A 124 -4.21 -10.96 -9.39
CA GLN A 124 -3.85 -11.91 -10.44
C GLN A 124 -5.00 -12.87 -10.77
N ALA A 125 -5.88 -13.16 -9.79
CA ALA A 125 -7.02 -14.04 -9.96
C ALA A 125 -8.28 -13.33 -10.50
N LEU A 126 -8.29 -12.00 -10.60
CA LEU A 126 -9.46 -11.26 -11.07
C LEU A 126 -9.83 -11.60 -12.51
N THR A 127 -11.10 -11.89 -12.73
CA THR A 127 -11.69 -12.03 -14.06
C THR A 127 -11.74 -10.70 -14.80
N PRO A 128 -11.85 -10.69 -16.14
CA PRO A 128 -12.03 -9.45 -16.91
C PRO A 128 -13.22 -8.61 -16.44
N ALA A 129 -14.32 -9.23 -16.00
CA ALA A 129 -15.49 -8.55 -15.48
C ALA A 129 -15.19 -7.86 -14.13
N GLN A 130 -14.47 -8.52 -13.23
CA GLN A 130 -14.07 -7.94 -11.95
C GLN A 130 -13.08 -6.79 -12.12
N TRP A 131 -12.23 -6.81 -13.13
CA TRP A 131 -11.37 -5.68 -13.50
C TRP A 131 -12.13 -4.44 -13.97
N GLN A 132 -13.42 -4.55 -14.34
CA GLN A 132 -14.30 -3.42 -14.66
C GLN A 132 -15.07 -2.92 -13.43
N ALA A 133 -14.93 -3.58 -12.27
CA ALA A 133 -15.62 -3.19 -11.05
C ALA A 133 -15.18 -1.80 -10.55
N THR A 134 -16.11 -1.10 -9.91
CA THR A 134 -15.91 0.23 -9.37
C THR A 134 -16.43 0.30 -7.94
N GLY A 135 -16.03 1.35 -7.22
CA GLY A 135 -16.57 1.74 -5.91
C GLY A 135 -16.61 3.25 -5.79
N ILE A 136 -17.21 3.76 -4.74
CA ILE A 136 -17.22 5.20 -4.42
C ILE A 136 -16.24 5.42 -3.27
N HIS A 137 -15.10 6.04 -3.59
CA HIS A 137 -14.10 6.39 -2.58
C HIS A 137 -14.52 7.68 -1.86
N PRO A 138 -14.42 7.78 -0.52
CA PRO A 138 -14.94 8.91 0.25
C PRO A 138 -14.34 10.27 -0.15
N GLU A 139 -13.09 10.27 -0.62
CA GLU A 139 -12.36 11.50 -0.98
C GLU A 139 -12.21 11.70 -2.50
N ARG A 140 -12.27 10.61 -3.30
CA ARG A 140 -11.92 10.62 -4.73
C ARG A 140 -13.13 10.39 -5.64
N GLY A 141 -14.30 10.06 -5.08
CA GLY A 141 -15.49 9.71 -5.85
C GLY A 141 -15.37 8.36 -6.56
N LEU A 142 -15.76 8.29 -7.82
CA LEU A 142 -15.69 7.04 -8.60
C LEU A 142 -14.26 6.51 -8.67
N PHE A 143 -14.10 5.26 -8.24
CA PHE A 143 -12.82 4.59 -8.09
C PHE A 143 -12.85 3.24 -8.78
N THR A 144 -11.93 3.00 -9.71
CA THR A 144 -11.87 1.78 -10.50
C THR A 144 -10.97 0.73 -9.87
N MET A 145 -11.10 -0.54 -10.27
CA MET A 145 -10.20 -1.61 -9.84
C MET A 145 -8.75 -1.35 -10.30
N THR A 146 -8.55 -0.65 -11.42
CA THR A 146 -7.21 -0.23 -11.86
C THR A 146 -6.62 0.82 -10.92
N ASP A 147 -7.43 1.79 -10.43
CA ASP A 147 -7.00 2.75 -9.41
C ASP A 147 -6.65 2.05 -8.10
N ALA A 148 -7.42 1.02 -7.70
CA ALA A 148 -7.12 0.22 -6.51
C ALA A 148 -5.76 -0.47 -6.61
N ALA A 149 -5.41 -1.06 -7.76
CA ALA A 149 -4.09 -1.67 -7.96
C ALA A 149 -2.96 -0.63 -8.00
N MET A 150 -3.20 0.53 -8.61
CA MET A 150 -2.23 1.62 -8.70
C MET A 150 -1.93 2.24 -7.34
N GLN A 151 -2.97 2.46 -6.53
CA GLN A 151 -2.89 3.15 -5.25
C GLN A 151 -1.88 2.50 -4.30
N VAL A 152 -1.83 1.17 -4.25
CA VAL A 152 -0.97 0.44 -3.30
C VAL A 152 0.50 0.77 -3.52
N GLY A 153 0.99 0.60 -4.74
CA GLY A 153 2.39 0.88 -5.05
C GLY A 153 2.77 2.35 -4.92
N LEU A 154 1.86 3.28 -5.25
CA LEU A 154 2.10 4.72 -5.07
C LEU A 154 2.15 5.11 -3.59
N HIS A 155 1.25 4.55 -2.78
CA HIS A 155 1.23 4.75 -1.33
C HIS A 155 2.54 4.24 -0.68
N ASP A 156 2.98 3.04 -1.07
CA ASP A 156 4.25 2.50 -0.61
C ASP A 156 5.43 3.40 -0.95
N VAL A 157 5.49 3.94 -2.19
CA VAL A 157 6.60 4.82 -2.61
C VAL A 157 6.68 6.08 -1.76
N LEU A 158 5.55 6.69 -1.41
CA LEU A 158 5.51 7.85 -0.51
C LEU A 158 6.08 7.52 0.86
N HIS A 159 5.71 6.36 1.42
CA HIS A 159 6.18 5.94 2.73
C HIS A 159 7.59 5.36 2.73
N ILE A 160 8.07 4.79 1.62
CA ILE A 160 9.49 4.44 1.44
C ILE A 160 10.35 5.71 1.46
N GLU A 161 9.90 6.78 0.82
CA GLU A 161 10.57 8.09 0.89
C GLU A 161 10.60 8.59 2.34
N GLN A 162 9.45 8.58 3.03
CA GLN A 162 9.34 9.00 4.42
C GLN A 162 10.30 8.21 5.33
N ILE A 163 10.30 6.87 5.25
CA ILE A 163 11.23 6.02 6.02
C ILE A 163 12.68 6.38 5.71
N THR A 164 13.01 6.58 4.44
CA THR A 164 14.38 6.92 4.02
C THR A 164 14.82 8.25 4.60
N ARG A 165 13.93 9.25 4.63
CA ARG A 165 14.17 10.58 5.23
C ARG A 165 14.33 10.49 6.75
N ILE A 166 13.51 9.70 7.44
CA ILE A 166 13.65 9.42 8.88
C ILE A 166 15.04 8.83 9.17
N LEU A 167 15.44 7.80 8.44
CA LEU A 167 16.72 7.12 8.64
C LEU A 167 17.93 7.99 8.27
N ALA A 168 17.78 8.92 7.37
CA ALA A 168 18.83 9.88 7.00
C ALA A 168 19.04 11.00 8.05
N SER A 169 18.15 11.13 9.03
CA SER A 169 18.26 12.10 10.12
C SER A 169 19.07 11.61 11.33
N ALA A 170 19.62 10.38 11.25
CA ALA A 170 20.39 9.71 12.30
C ALA A 170 21.78 10.35 12.55
#